data_6e06adbaa6088c7bced68c21a56c473e
#
_entry.id   6e06adbaa6088c7bced68c21a56c473e
#
_cell.length_a   1.000
_cell.length_b   1.000
_cell.length_c   1.000
_cell.angle_alpha   90.00
_cell.angle_beta   90.00
_cell.angle_gamma   90.00
#
_symmetry.space_group_name_H-M   'P 1'
#
loop_
_entity.id
_entity.type
_entity.pdbx_description
1 polymer ?
#
loop_
_entity_poly.entity_id
_entity_poly.type
_entity_poly.pdbx_seq_one_letter_code
_entity_poly.pdbx_strand_id
1 'polypeptide(L)'
;MRKLTLVAAAFATSALTGSLPAIADGHLKVVDEPMELTVHFHWRRSKGYIEDWPVEKAACDWTGVCLKDATVGKNASTSSEAMNLLIASGSLPDIVGGERVRQPINEYGPQGAFIPLNDLIDEHAPNIKAWFNEHPGLMEAISSWDGNMYYIPYLPDGKYARAWFIRQDWLDKLGLEQPNNIEELEQVLIAFRDQDPNGNGLKDEIPYFNRNWEETLRPINFWDARTSGSDTYHDFMVVDGRLQHPYATENFREGLKNLARWYAEGLIDPEIYTRGSSARDYLLSENLGGFTHDWFASTSGYNISLKDTVEGFNFIPFLPPESISGQRFQEHRRIPIKPDGWAISHTNQDPIATIKYFDFWFTEEGALLA
;
A
#
# COMPACT_ATOMS: atom_id res chain seq x y z
N MET A 1 43.79 -23.12 50.86
CA MET A 1 42.82 -22.03 50.94
C MET A 1 43.10 -21.05 49.81
N ARG A 2 42.43 -21.18 48.68
CA ARG A 2 42.49 -20.24 47.55
C ARG A 2 41.22 -19.40 47.55
N LYS A 3 41.40 -18.09 47.65
CA LYS A 3 40.31 -17.11 47.59
C LYS A 3 39.85 -16.94 46.12
N LEU A 4 38.57 -17.22 45.84
CA LEU A 4 37.93 -16.85 44.60
C LEU A 4 37.48 -15.38 44.73
N THR A 5 37.94 -14.55 43.83
CA THR A 5 37.47 -13.16 43.65
C THR A 5 36.37 -13.17 42.61
N LEU A 6 35.14 -12.86 43.01
CA LEU A 6 34.02 -12.60 42.08
C LEU A 6 34.23 -11.23 41.40
N VAL A 7 34.32 -11.22 40.10
CA VAL A 7 34.23 -10.00 39.29
C VAL A 7 32.76 -9.85 38.84
N ALA A 8 32.07 -8.85 39.38
CA ALA A 8 30.74 -8.46 38.94
C ALA A 8 30.88 -7.61 37.66
N ALA A 9 30.45 -8.16 36.53
CA ALA A 9 30.29 -7.39 35.29
C ALA A 9 28.97 -6.62 35.35
N ALA A 10 29.06 -5.29 35.44
CA ALA A 10 27.92 -4.40 35.29
C ALA A 10 27.58 -4.28 33.79
N PHE A 11 26.44 -4.82 33.36
CA PHE A 11 25.84 -4.53 32.07
C PHE A 11 25.22 -3.14 32.10
N ALA A 12 25.87 -2.17 31.45
CA ALA A 12 25.26 -0.89 31.17
C ALA A 12 24.29 -1.05 30.00
N THR A 13 22.99 -1.05 30.27
CA THR A 13 21.93 -0.90 29.28
C THR A 13 21.94 0.57 28.82
N SER A 14 22.60 0.85 27.70
CA SER A 14 22.42 2.09 26.98
C SER A 14 21.04 2.08 26.31
N ALA A 15 20.08 2.79 26.90
CA ALA A 15 18.85 3.17 26.24
C ALA A 15 19.24 4.08 25.07
N LEU A 16 19.14 3.58 23.85
CA LEU A 16 19.13 4.41 22.66
C LEU A 16 17.81 5.19 22.65
N THR A 17 17.81 6.34 23.34
CA THR A 17 16.86 7.42 23.02
C THR A 17 17.34 8.05 21.73
N GLY A 18 16.86 7.50 20.60
CA GLY A 18 16.98 8.18 19.32
C GLY A 18 16.19 9.48 19.40
N SER A 19 16.86 10.59 19.77
CA SER A 19 16.35 11.91 19.46
C SER A 19 16.34 12.03 17.95
N LEU A 20 15.16 12.27 17.37
CA LEU A 20 15.06 12.79 16.01
C LEU A 20 16.07 13.94 15.88
N PRO A 21 16.85 14.02 14.79
CA PRO A 21 17.76 15.13 14.59
C PRO A 21 16.96 16.42 14.70
N ALA A 22 17.41 17.36 15.53
CA ALA A 22 16.84 18.68 15.56
C ALA A 22 17.07 19.30 14.18
N ILE A 23 16.00 19.42 13.40
CA ILE A 23 16.03 20.08 12.10
C ILE A 23 16.45 21.52 12.35
N ALA A 24 17.53 21.95 11.71
CA ALA A 24 18.03 23.30 11.85
C ALA A 24 16.93 24.25 11.35
N ASP A 25 16.47 25.14 12.24
CA ASP A 25 15.40 26.11 11.99
C ASP A 25 15.63 26.82 10.64
N GLY A 26 14.70 26.66 9.70
CA GLY A 26 14.55 27.51 8.52
C GLY A 26 14.99 26.97 7.16
N HIS A 27 15.73 25.85 7.03
CA HIS A 27 16.19 25.43 5.70
C HIS A 27 15.11 24.69 4.86
N LEU A 28 14.02 24.27 5.49
CA LEU A 28 12.88 23.66 4.80
C LEU A 28 11.77 24.66 4.43
N LYS A 29 11.89 25.92 4.87
CA LYS A 29 10.92 26.95 4.52
C LYS A 29 10.90 27.19 3.00
N VAL A 30 9.72 27.08 2.41
CA VAL A 30 9.48 27.36 1.00
C VAL A 30 8.99 28.78 0.74
N VAL A 31 8.52 29.46 1.79
CA VAL A 31 8.05 30.86 1.78
C VAL A 31 8.60 31.63 2.96
N ASP A 32 8.87 32.94 2.79
CA ASP A 32 9.37 33.81 3.86
C ASP A 32 8.29 34.08 4.91
N GLU A 33 7.08 34.38 4.48
CA GLU A 33 5.91 34.61 5.31
C GLU A 33 4.93 33.45 5.19
N PRO A 34 4.33 33.00 6.31
CA PRO A 34 3.34 31.92 6.28
C PRO A 34 2.18 32.23 5.33
N MET A 35 1.80 31.23 4.54
CA MET A 35 0.69 31.35 3.60
C MET A 35 -0.30 30.19 3.75
N GLU A 36 -1.56 30.45 3.41
CA GLU A 36 -2.60 29.43 3.34
C GLU A 36 -2.98 29.16 1.88
N LEU A 37 -3.11 27.88 1.52
CA LEU A 37 -3.62 27.41 0.24
C LEU A 37 -4.86 26.57 0.47
N THR A 38 -5.88 26.78 -0.35
CA THR A 38 -7.09 25.98 -0.31
C THR A 38 -6.89 24.69 -1.09
N VAL A 39 -7.43 23.56 -0.58
CA VAL A 39 -7.26 22.25 -1.18
C VAL A 39 -8.59 21.50 -1.29
N HIS A 40 -8.89 20.98 -2.48
CA HIS A 40 -9.86 19.93 -2.67
C HIS A 40 -9.13 18.58 -2.62
N PHE A 41 -9.52 17.73 -1.68
CA PHE A 41 -9.00 16.37 -1.57
C PHE A 41 -10.14 15.40 -1.32
N HIS A 42 -10.37 14.49 -2.26
CA HIS A 42 -11.37 13.45 -2.10
C HIS A 42 -10.74 12.07 -2.22
N TRP A 43 -10.92 11.28 -1.16
CA TRP A 43 -10.51 9.89 -1.11
C TRP A 43 -11.69 9.08 -0.58
N ARG A 44 -11.93 7.92 -1.11
CA ARG A 44 -13.11 7.10 -0.77
C ARG A 44 -13.32 6.86 0.74
N ARG A 45 -12.24 6.88 1.56
CA ARG A 45 -12.27 6.73 3.03
C ARG A 45 -12.22 8.05 3.79
N SER A 46 -11.56 9.05 3.21
CA SER A 46 -11.47 10.41 3.76
C SER A 46 -12.17 11.35 2.78
N LYS A 47 -13.35 11.77 3.11
CA LYS A 47 -14.20 12.61 2.25
C LYS A 47 -13.89 14.11 2.38
N GLY A 48 -12.61 14.43 2.48
CA GLY A 48 -12.10 15.78 2.64
C GLY A 48 -10.67 15.76 3.16
N TYR A 49 -9.99 16.88 3.03
CA TYR A 49 -8.68 17.09 3.62
C TYR A 49 -8.80 17.27 5.14
N ILE A 50 -7.87 16.70 5.90
CA ILE A 50 -7.89 16.76 7.37
C ILE A 50 -6.70 17.59 7.84
N GLU A 51 -6.94 18.87 8.11
CA GLU A 51 -5.93 19.85 8.53
C GLU A 51 -5.25 19.50 9.85
N ASP A 52 -5.94 18.74 10.71
CA ASP A 52 -5.47 18.39 12.05
C ASP A 52 -4.56 17.17 12.11
N TRP A 53 -4.27 16.52 11.00
CA TRP A 53 -3.32 15.41 11.01
C TRP A 53 -1.92 15.89 11.42
N PRO A 54 -1.20 15.10 12.25
CA PRO A 54 0.15 15.49 12.70
C PRO A 54 1.11 15.80 11.55
N VAL A 55 1.03 15.04 10.44
CA VAL A 55 1.85 15.25 9.24
C VAL A 55 1.56 16.60 8.59
N GLU A 56 0.29 16.99 8.50
CA GLU A 56 -0.12 18.25 7.89
C GLU A 56 0.30 19.47 8.72
N LYS A 57 0.17 19.35 10.05
CA LYS A 57 0.67 20.37 10.97
C LYS A 57 2.18 20.54 10.89
N ALA A 58 2.91 19.43 10.89
CA ALA A 58 4.36 19.47 10.76
C ALA A 58 4.80 20.05 9.40
N ALA A 59 4.14 19.67 8.31
CA ALA A 59 4.43 20.23 6.99
C ALA A 59 4.17 21.74 6.94
N CYS A 60 3.07 22.21 7.54
CA CYS A 60 2.79 23.64 7.68
C CYS A 60 3.89 24.37 8.47
N ASP A 61 4.29 23.83 9.64
CA ASP A 61 5.31 24.41 10.49
C ASP A 61 6.69 24.48 9.80
N TRP A 62 7.04 23.43 9.05
CA TRP A 62 8.35 23.31 8.40
C TRP A 62 8.45 24.16 7.13
N THR A 63 7.42 24.14 6.31
CA THR A 63 7.43 24.79 4.99
C THR A 63 6.96 26.24 5.01
N GLY A 64 6.13 26.61 5.99
CA GLY A 64 5.39 27.86 6.03
C GLY A 64 4.12 27.86 5.17
N VAL A 65 3.78 26.75 4.50
CA VAL A 65 2.57 26.60 3.68
C VAL A 65 1.57 25.70 4.39
N CYS A 66 0.40 26.23 4.71
CA CYS A 66 -0.67 25.55 5.42
C CYS A 66 -1.84 25.27 4.45
N LEU A 67 -2.33 24.05 4.42
CA LEU A 67 -3.45 23.69 3.55
C LEU A 67 -4.77 23.78 4.32
N LYS A 68 -5.81 24.33 3.65
CA LYS A 68 -7.17 24.47 4.17
C LYS A 68 -8.16 23.70 3.34
N ASP A 69 -9.02 22.91 3.99
CA ASP A 69 -10.00 22.08 3.32
C ASP A 69 -11.07 22.90 2.59
N ALA A 70 -11.12 22.76 1.28
CA ALA A 70 -12.14 23.30 0.39
C ALA A 70 -12.79 22.20 -0.46
N THR A 71 -12.87 20.98 0.07
CA THR A 71 -13.37 19.81 -0.66
C THR A 71 -14.84 19.96 -1.02
N VAL A 72 -15.12 19.92 -2.31
CA VAL A 72 -16.46 19.83 -2.89
C VAL A 72 -16.84 18.36 -3.07
N GLY A 73 -18.15 18.05 -2.96
CA GLY A 73 -18.63 16.69 -3.22
C GLY A 73 -18.21 15.66 -2.16
N LYS A 74 -18.09 16.04 -0.88
CA LYS A 74 -17.73 15.12 0.23
C LYS A 74 -18.57 13.85 0.32
N ASN A 75 -19.79 13.87 -0.21
CA ASN A 75 -20.70 12.72 -0.25
C ASN A 75 -20.61 11.90 -1.56
N ALA A 76 -19.77 12.31 -2.50
CA ALA A 76 -19.54 11.54 -3.73
C ALA A 76 -19.03 10.14 -3.41
N SER A 77 -19.42 9.16 -4.21
CA SER A 77 -19.00 7.78 -4.04
C SER A 77 -17.58 7.53 -4.56
N THR A 78 -17.13 8.35 -5.51
CA THR A 78 -15.79 8.28 -6.11
C THR A 78 -15.14 9.66 -6.20
N SER A 79 -13.80 9.69 -6.26
CA SER A 79 -13.06 10.95 -6.44
C SER A 79 -13.31 11.55 -7.84
N SER A 80 -13.56 10.73 -8.85
CA SER A 80 -13.94 11.23 -10.18
C SER A 80 -15.30 11.96 -10.16
N GLU A 81 -16.27 11.45 -9.41
CA GLU A 81 -17.55 12.13 -9.21
C GLU A 81 -17.36 13.47 -8.48
N ALA A 82 -16.58 13.47 -7.38
CA ALA A 82 -16.25 14.71 -6.65
C ALA A 82 -15.54 15.73 -7.54
N MET A 83 -14.61 15.28 -8.38
CA MET A 83 -13.91 16.12 -9.35
C MET A 83 -14.85 16.73 -10.39
N ASN A 84 -15.78 15.95 -10.93
CA ASN A 84 -16.77 16.46 -11.89
C ASN A 84 -17.68 17.51 -11.25
N LEU A 85 -18.09 17.31 -9.99
CA LEU A 85 -18.85 18.32 -9.24
C LEU A 85 -18.04 19.59 -9.02
N LEU A 86 -16.74 19.46 -8.70
CA LEU A 86 -15.84 20.58 -8.53
C LEU A 86 -15.69 21.38 -9.82
N ILE A 87 -15.38 20.73 -10.94
CA ILE A 87 -15.27 21.39 -12.25
C ILE A 87 -16.56 22.09 -12.64
N ALA A 88 -17.71 21.42 -12.45
CA ALA A 88 -19.03 21.98 -12.75
C ALA A 88 -19.38 23.19 -11.87
N SER A 89 -18.80 23.32 -10.68
CA SER A 89 -19.01 24.49 -9.82
C SER A 89 -18.38 25.78 -10.38
N GLY A 90 -17.37 25.64 -11.26
CA GLY A 90 -16.60 26.76 -11.82
C GLY A 90 -15.72 27.49 -10.80
N SER A 91 -15.60 26.97 -9.57
CA SER A 91 -14.79 27.58 -8.50
C SER A 91 -13.78 26.54 -7.98
N LEU A 92 -12.55 26.60 -8.50
CA LEU A 92 -11.49 25.70 -8.10
C LEU A 92 -10.73 26.28 -6.90
N PRO A 93 -10.33 25.44 -5.91
CA PRO A 93 -9.34 25.81 -4.90
C PRO A 93 -7.93 25.85 -5.50
N ASP A 94 -6.93 26.27 -4.73
CA ASP A 94 -5.54 26.39 -5.18
C ASP A 94 -4.95 25.04 -5.62
N ILE A 95 -5.29 23.99 -4.89
CA ILE A 95 -4.80 22.62 -5.09
C ILE A 95 -5.98 21.68 -5.23
N VAL A 96 -5.87 20.73 -6.16
CA VAL A 96 -6.86 19.70 -6.39
C VAL A 96 -6.20 18.32 -6.38
N GLY A 97 -6.65 17.42 -5.51
CA GLY A 97 -6.09 16.08 -5.37
C GLY A 97 -7.12 15.01 -5.06
N GLY A 98 -6.68 13.76 -5.07
CA GLY A 98 -7.52 12.62 -4.71
C GLY A 98 -7.11 11.29 -5.32
N GLU A 99 -7.98 10.30 -5.13
CA GLU A 99 -7.81 8.94 -5.65
C GLU A 99 -8.17 8.88 -7.14
N ARG A 100 -7.26 8.35 -7.98
CA ARG A 100 -7.46 8.13 -9.43
C ARG A 100 -7.82 9.40 -10.22
N VAL A 101 -7.30 10.52 -9.80
CA VAL A 101 -7.62 11.83 -10.41
C VAL A 101 -6.80 12.16 -11.66
N ARG A 102 -5.81 11.34 -12.04
CA ARG A 102 -4.97 11.58 -13.22
C ARG A 102 -5.79 11.79 -14.50
N GLN A 103 -6.79 10.91 -14.74
CA GLN A 103 -7.59 10.99 -15.96
C GLN A 103 -8.35 12.32 -16.06
N PRO A 104 -9.18 12.73 -15.09
CA PRO A 104 -9.86 14.02 -15.18
C PRO A 104 -8.89 15.22 -15.17
N ILE A 105 -7.77 15.16 -14.45
CA ILE A 105 -6.78 16.24 -14.49
C ILE A 105 -6.19 16.37 -15.90
N ASN A 106 -5.80 15.27 -16.55
CA ASN A 106 -5.27 15.29 -17.91
C ASN A 106 -6.32 15.64 -18.96
N GLU A 107 -7.59 15.46 -18.68
CA GLU A 107 -8.70 15.89 -19.55
C GLU A 107 -8.95 17.39 -19.45
N TYR A 108 -9.04 17.94 -18.25
CA TYR A 108 -9.37 19.34 -18.01
C TYR A 108 -8.16 20.29 -18.00
N GLY A 109 -6.95 19.78 -17.81
CA GLY A 109 -5.71 20.57 -17.86
C GLY A 109 -5.53 21.34 -19.17
N PRO A 110 -5.55 20.66 -20.35
CA PRO A 110 -5.48 21.34 -21.65
C PRO A 110 -6.64 22.29 -21.94
N GLN A 111 -7.74 22.16 -21.19
CA GLN A 111 -8.90 23.06 -21.28
C GLN A 111 -8.74 24.28 -20.35
N GLY A 112 -7.63 24.40 -19.62
CA GLY A 112 -7.31 25.55 -18.80
C GLY A 112 -7.76 25.48 -17.34
N ALA A 113 -8.23 24.32 -16.85
CA ALA A 113 -8.60 24.16 -15.43
C ALA A 113 -7.37 24.07 -14.50
N PHE A 114 -6.27 23.53 -15.00
CA PHE A 114 -5.03 23.34 -14.26
C PHE A 114 -3.83 23.96 -14.96
N ILE A 115 -2.80 24.29 -14.20
CA ILE A 115 -1.57 24.90 -14.69
C ILE A 115 -0.64 23.80 -15.24
N PRO A 116 -0.01 23.98 -16.42
CA PRO A 116 1.08 23.11 -16.88
C PRO A 116 2.25 23.17 -15.90
N LEU A 117 2.79 22.01 -15.52
CA LEU A 117 3.81 21.92 -14.47
C LEU A 117 5.24 21.82 -15.01
N ASN A 118 5.43 21.62 -16.33
CA ASN A 118 6.74 21.39 -16.93
C ASN A 118 7.76 22.47 -16.57
N ASP A 119 7.45 23.74 -16.87
CA ASP A 119 8.34 24.86 -16.59
C ASP A 119 8.49 25.11 -15.08
N LEU A 120 7.40 24.98 -14.32
CA LEU A 120 7.44 25.11 -12.86
C LEU A 120 8.37 24.07 -12.22
N ILE A 121 8.32 22.83 -12.69
CA ILE A 121 9.22 21.78 -12.21
C ILE A 121 10.66 22.07 -12.64
N ASP A 122 10.86 22.48 -13.88
CA ASP A 122 12.20 22.72 -14.41
C ASP A 122 12.93 23.85 -13.68
N GLU A 123 12.22 24.92 -13.33
CA GLU A 123 12.79 26.12 -12.72
C GLU A 123 12.73 26.14 -11.18
N HIS A 124 11.73 25.50 -10.56
CA HIS A 124 11.42 25.72 -9.13
C HIS A 124 11.28 24.44 -8.29
N ALA A 125 11.37 23.23 -8.89
CA ALA A 125 11.19 21.97 -8.17
C ALA A 125 12.34 20.97 -8.46
N PRO A 126 13.54 21.24 -7.92
CA PRO A 126 14.74 20.46 -8.24
C PRO A 126 14.66 18.99 -7.78
N ASN A 127 13.95 18.67 -6.69
CA ASN A 127 13.81 17.31 -6.20
C ASN A 127 12.83 16.49 -7.06
N ILE A 128 11.70 17.07 -7.44
CA ILE A 128 10.77 16.46 -8.41
C ILE A 128 11.49 16.23 -9.76
N LYS A 129 12.24 17.22 -10.24
CA LYS A 129 13.03 17.12 -11.47
C LYS A 129 14.07 15.99 -11.38
N ALA A 130 14.81 15.91 -10.28
CA ALA A 130 15.80 14.86 -10.05
C ALA A 130 15.14 13.47 -10.09
N TRP A 131 14.00 13.31 -9.43
CA TRP A 131 13.25 12.06 -9.41
C TRP A 131 12.83 11.62 -10.84
N PHE A 132 12.31 12.53 -11.66
CA PHE A 132 11.96 12.20 -13.05
C PHE A 132 13.18 11.88 -13.92
N ASN A 133 14.33 12.52 -13.67
CA ASN A 133 15.57 12.19 -14.36
C ASN A 133 16.07 10.77 -14.07
N GLU A 134 15.83 10.26 -12.86
CA GLU A 134 16.11 8.86 -12.48
C GLU A 134 15.12 7.86 -13.09
N HIS A 135 13.98 8.35 -13.60
CA HIS A 135 12.90 7.54 -14.15
C HIS A 135 12.51 8.02 -15.57
N PRO A 136 13.42 7.89 -16.54
CA PRO A 136 13.21 8.43 -17.89
C PRO A 136 11.97 7.83 -18.56
N GLY A 137 11.22 8.68 -19.25
CA GLY A 137 9.97 8.33 -19.92
C GLY A 137 8.72 8.34 -19.03
N LEU A 138 8.85 8.44 -17.70
CA LEU A 138 7.67 8.49 -16.83
C LEU A 138 6.93 9.83 -16.93
N MET A 139 7.62 10.95 -17.04
CA MET A 139 6.97 12.25 -17.23
C MET A 139 6.13 12.26 -18.51
N GLU A 140 6.67 11.75 -19.62
CA GLU A 140 5.94 11.61 -20.88
C GLU A 140 4.74 10.67 -20.75
N ALA A 141 4.89 9.55 -20.03
CA ALA A 141 3.83 8.55 -19.84
C ALA A 141 2.64 9.08 -19.02
N ILE A 142 2.82 10.12 -18.21
CA ILE A 142 1.77 10.74 -17.41
C ILE A 142 1.29 12.09 -17.94
N SER A 143 2.00 12.64 -18.93
CA SER A 143 1.61 13.89 -19.59
C SER A 143 0.32 13.72 -20.37
N SER A 144 -0.36 14.83 -20.58
CA SER A 144 -1.56 14.90 -21.39
C SER A 144 -1.21 14.89 -22.89
N TRP A 145 -2.22 14.81 -23.74
CA TRP A 145 -2.10 14.75 -25.19
C TRP A 145 -1.40 15.98 -25.83
N ASP A 146 -1.36 17.11 -25.11
CA ASP A 146 -0.67 18.34 -25.52
C ASP A 146 0.81 18.38 -25.11
N GLY A 147 1.33 17.30 -24.49
CA GLY A 147 2.71 17.17 -24.02
C GLY A 147 2.98 17.77 -22.65
N ASN A 148 1.98 18.39 -22.02
CA ASN A 148 2.12 18.97 -20.70
C ASN A 148 1.76 17.99 -19.58
N MET A 149 2.50 18.06 -18.48
CA MET A 149 2.16 17.41 -17.23
C MET A 149 1.32 18.37 -16.37
N TYR A 150 0.17 17.91 -15.89
CA TYR A 150 -0.78 18.71 -15.09
C TYR A 150 -0.94 18.20 -13.66
N TYR A 151 -0.32 17.07 -13.30
CA TYR A 151 -0.43 16.56 -11.94
C TYR A 151 0.90 16.03 -11.41
N ILE A 152 1.08 16.16 -10.12
CA ILE A 152 2.19 15.59 -9.36
C ILE A 152 1.72 14.22 -8.86
N PRO A 153 2.37 13.12 -9.27
CA PRO A 153 1.90 11.78 -8.94
C PRO A 153 2.19 11.42 -7.48
N TYR A 154 1.35 10.59 -6.91
CA TYR A 154 1.69 9.87 -5.69
C TYR A 154 2.71 8.78 -6.00
N LEU A 155 3.81 8.76 -5.24
CA LEU A 155 4.87 7.76 -5.35
C LEU A 155 4.63 6.66 -4.30
N PRO A 156 4.42 5.40 -4.71
CA PRO A 156 4.20 4.33 -3.75
C PRO A 156 5.51 3.87 -3.10
N ASP A 157 5.49 3.60 -1.79
CA ASP A 157 6.59 2.97 -1.09
C ASP A 157 6.86 1.55 -1.57
N GLY A 158 8.13 1.18 -1.64
CA GLY A 158 8.60 -0.17 -1.89
C GLY A 158 8.16 -0.77 -3.23
N LYS A 159 8.69 -1.95 -3.52
CA LYS A 159 8.46 -2.65 -4.79
C LYS A 159 7.15 -3.42 -4.83
N TYR A 160 6.66 -3.87 -3.67
CA TYR A 160 5.49 -4.72 -3.52
C TYR A 160 4.54 -4.15 -2.48
N ALA A 161 3.24 -4.27 -2.73
CA ALA A 161 2.21 -3.76 -1.84
C ALA A 161 1.67 -4.82 -0.89
N ARG A 162 1.77 -6.09 -1.28
CA ARG A 162 1.17 -7.24 -0.61
C ARG A 162 2.21 -8.28 -0.30
N ALA A 163 1.89 -9.14 0.67
CA ALA A 163 2.71 -10.29 1.05
C ALA A 163 1.81 -11.46 1.46
N TRP A 164 2.40 -12.64 1.49
CA TRP A 164 1.83 -13.77 2.20
C TRP A 164 2.06 -13.60 3.69
N PHE A 165 1.02 -13.83 4.48
CA PHE A 165 1.04 -13.74 5.94
C PHE A 165 0.64 -15.06 6.56
N ILE A 166 1.30 -15.43 7.65
CA ILE A 166 1.03 -16.66 8.38
C ILE A 166 1.05 -16.41 9.89
N ARG A 167 0.28 -17.16 10.65
CA ARG A 167 0.29 -17.18 12.11
C ARG A 167 1.52 -17.91 12.61
N GLN A 168 2.58 -17.13 12.88
CA GLN A 168 3.83 -17.67 13.44
C GLN A 168 3.59 -18.28 14.83
N ASP A 169 2.78 -17.65 15.63
CA ASP A 169 2.41 -18.18 16.95
C ASP A 169 1.70 -19.56 16.88
N TRP A 170 0.92 -19.81 15.83
CA TRP A 170 0.34 -21.13 15.58
C TRP A 170 1.39 -22.16 15.14
N LEU A 171 2.32 -21.74 14.28
CA LEU A 171 3.45 -22.60 13.89
C LEU A 171 4.27 -22.99 15.11
N ASP A 172 4.65 -22.01 15.94
CA ASP A 172 5.45 -22.22 17.15
C ASP A 172 4.75 -23.18 18.12
N LYS A 173 3.44 -23.01 18.33
CA LYS A 173 2.62 -23.85 19.21
C LYS A 173 2.52 -25.29 18.73
N LEU A 174 2.45 -25.50 17.43
CA LEU A 174 2.41 -26.83 16.80
C LEU A 174 3.80 -27.43 16.55
N GLY A 175 4.87 -26.69 16.81
CA GLY A 175 6.25 -27.12 16.53
C GLY A 175 6.57 -27.26 15.05
N LEU A 176 5.94 -26.40 14.21
CA LEU A 176 6.10 -26.39 12.77
C LEU A 176 7.01 -25.24 12.33
N GLU A 177 7.78 -25.43 11.26
CA GLU A 177 8.54 -24.38 10.61
C GLU A 177 7.70 -23.64 9.57
N GLN A 178 8.14 -22.46 9.14
CA GLN A 178 7.53 -21.77 8.00
C GLN A 178 7.67 -22.60 6.73
N PRO A 179 6.59 -22.76 5.94
CA PRO A 179 6.63 -23.61 4.76
C PRO A 179 7.48 -23.00 3.64
N ASN A 180 8.42 -23.78 3.10
CA ASN A 180 9.30 -23.36 2.02
C ASN A 180 8.76 -23.66 0.62
N ASN A 181 7.87 -24.62 0.50
CA ASN A 181 7.27 -25.10 -0.77
C ASN A 181 5.78 -25.39 -0.57
N ILE A 182 5.11 -25.73 -1.67
CA ILE A 182 3.67 -25.96 -1.68
C ILE A 182 3.26 -27.18 -0.88
N GLU A 183 4.06 -28.24 -0.88
CA GLU A 183 3.79 -29.45 -0.12
C GLU A 183 3.85 -29.19 1.41
N GLU A 184 4.86 -28.46 1.86
CA GLU A 184 4.97 -28.04 3.26
C GLU A 184 3.85 -27.08 3.65
N LEU A 185 3.47 -26.13 2.76
CA LEU A 185 2.32 -25.25 3.00
C LEU A 185 1.04 -26.06 3.20
N GLU A 186 0.77 -27.04 2.36
CA GLU A 186 -0.42 -27.87 2.50
C GLU A 186 -0.44 -28.62 3.84
N GLN A 187 0.70 -29.15 4.29
CA GLN A 187 0.80 -29.80 5.60
C GLN A 187 0.54 -28.81 6.76
N VAL A 188 1.04 -27.59 6.66
CA VAL A 188 0.76 -26.53 7.64
C VAL A 188 -0.73 -26.20 7.67
N LEU A 189 -1.38 -26.04 6.50
CA LEU A 189 -2.82 -25.75 6.44
C LEU A 189 -3.66 -26.90 7.03
N ILE A 190 -3.28 -28.18 6.79
CA ILE A 190 -3.90 -29.35 7.39
C ILE A 190 -3.72 -29.32 8.92
N ALA A 191 -2.52 -29.00 9.39
CA ALA A 191 -2.26 -28.90 10.83
C ALA A 191 -3.07 -27.78 11.48
N PHE A 192 -3.20 -26.63 10.84
CA PHE A 192 -4.06 -25.53 11.34
C PHE A 192 -5.52 -25.96 11.44
N ARG A 193 -6.05 -26.70 10.48
CA ARG A 193 -7.43 -27.23 10.51
C ARG A 193 -7.67 -28.27 11.63
N ASP A 194 -6.68 -29.13 11.88
CA ASP A 194 -6.90 -30.39 12.63
C ASP A 194 -6.40 -30.35 14.09
N GLN A 195 -5.44 -29.44 14.42
CA GLN A 195 -4.67 -29.50 15.65
C GLN A 195 -4.97 -28.37 16.67
N ASP A 196 -6.07 -27.63 16.48
CA ASP A 196 -6.52 -26.59 17.43
C ASP A 196 -5.40 -25.63 17.88
N PRO A 197 -4.74 -24.90 16.94
CA PRO A 197 -3.66 -23.98 17.30
C PRO A 197 -4.15 -22.75 18.09
N ASN A 198 -5.42 -22.37 17.99
CA ASN A 198 -5.99 -21.30 18.80
C ASN A 198 -6.27 -21.75 20.26
N GLY A 199 -6.38 -23.07 20.51
CA GLY A 199 -6.47 -23.67 21.83
C GLY A 199 -7.84 -23.53 22.49
N ASN A 200 -8.91 -23.34 21.71
CA ASN A 200 -10.25 -23.18 22.24
C ASN A 200 -11.02 -24.52 22.40
N GLY A 201 -10.44 -25.63 21.94
CA GLY A 201 -11.01 -26.98 21.97
C GLY A 201 -12.02 -27.26 20.87
N LEU A 202 -12.14 -26.40 19.89
CA LEU A 202 -13.03 -26.54 18.73
C LEU A 202 -12.19 -26.77 17.47
N LYS A 203 -12.83 -27.25 16.41
CA LYS A 203 -12.24 -27.33 15.07
C LYS A 203 -12.88 -26.26 14.21
N ASP A 204 -12.53 -25.00 14.47
CA ASP A 204 -13.13 -23.82 13.86
C ASP A 204 -12.11 -22.91 13.18
N GLU A 205 -10.84 -23.34 13.15
CA GLU A 205 -9.81 -22.61 12.44
C GLU A 205 -10.06 -22.57 10.93
N ILE A 206 -9.74 -21.43 10.35
CA ILE A 206 -9.78 -21.16 8.91
C ILE A 206 -8.33 -21.09 8.40
N PRO A 207 -7.79 -22.20 7.83
CA PRO A 207 -6.40 -22.25 7.44
C PRO A 207 -6.01 -21.18 6.44
N TYR A 208 -6.73 -21.09 5.30
CA TYR A 208 -6.57 -20.02 4.31
C TYR A 208 -7.84 -19.20 4.19
N PHE A 209 -7.69 -17.89 4.29
CA PHE A 209 -8.78 -16.94 4.12
C PHE A 209 -8.34 -15.75 3.25
N ASN A 210 -9.32 -15.03 2.71
CA ASN A 210 -9.09 -13.75 2.06
C ASN A 210 -10.31 -12.84 2.25
N ARG A 211 -10.10 -11.51 2.21
CA ARG A 211 -11.17 -10.51 2.30
C ARG A 211 -11.62 -9.99 0.94
N ASN A 212 -10.97 -10.42 -0.11
CA ASN A 212 -11.28 -10.07 -1.48
C ASN A 212 -11.36 -11.36 -2.29
N TRP A 213 -12.52 -11.69 -2.81
CA TRP A 213 -12.74 -12.94 -3.54
C TRP A 213 -11.77 -13.13 -4.73
N GLU A 214 -11.35 -12.01 -5.35
CA GLU A 214 -10.39 -12.03 -6.46
C GLU A 214 -9.04 -12.61 -6.05
N GLU A 215 -8.61 -12.38 -4.81
CA GLU A 215 -7.37 -12.94 -4.25
C GLU A 215 -7.49 -14.46 -3.97
N THR A 216 -8.69 -15.01 -4.00
CA THR A 216 -8.93 -16.46 -3.83
C THR A 216 -8.16 -17.30 -4.87
N LEU A 217 -7.96 -16.78 -6.06
CA LEU A 217 -7.19 -17.45 -7.12
C LEU A 217 -5.67 -17.35 -6.93
N ARG A 218 -5.18 -16.49 -6.06
CA ARG A 218 -3.72 -16.26 -5.89
C ARG A 218 -2.92 -17.53 -5.59
N PRO A 219 -3.39 -18.49 -4.78
CA PRO A 219 -2.65 -19.71 -4.50
C PRO A 219 -2.37 -20.58 -5.73
N ILE A 220 -3.08 -20.43 -6.84
CA ILE A 220 -2.78 -21.21 -8.06
C ILE A 220 -1.38 -20.95 -8.61
N ASN A 221 -0.74 -19.83 -8.23
CA ASN A 221 0.66 -19.55 -8.54
C ASN A 221 1.61 -20.64 -8.01
N PHE A 222 1.25 -21.33 -6.93
CA PHE A 222 2.02 -22.46 -6.42
C PHE A 222 2.03 -23.67 -7.36
N TRP A 223 1.12 -23.70 -8.34
CA TRP A 223 1.09 -24.67 -9.45
C TRP A 223 1.55 -24.05 -10.79
N ASP A 224 2.38 -23.00 -10.73
CA ASP A 224 2.94 -22.27 -11.89
C ASP A 224 1.89 -21.64 -12.82
N ALA A 225 0.70 -21.38 -12.34
CA ALA A 225 -0.39 -20.85 -13.17
C ALA A 225 -0.26 -19.35 -13.49
N ARG A 226 0.53 -18.61 -12.72
CA ARG A 226 0.87 -17.19 -12.92
C ARG A 226 -0.33 -16.27 -13.08
N THR A 227 -1.03 -16.00 -12.00
CA THR A 227 -2.10 -15.00 -11.95
C THR A 227 -1.81 -13.92 -10.94
N SER A 228 -2.24 -12.68 -11.25
CA SER A 228 -2.27 -11.57 -10.32
C SER A 228 -3.34 -11.71 -9.23
N GLY A 229 -4.30 -12.62 -9.41
CA GLY A 229 -5.47 -12.80 -8.55
C GLY A 229 -6.58 -11.82 -8.92
N SER A 230 -6.40 -10.53 -8.67
CA SER A 230 -7.47 -9.53 -8.75
C SER A 230 -7.77 -8.96 -10.13
N ASP A 231 -6.87 -9.09 -11.08
CA ASP A 231 -6.99 -8.46 -12.41
C ASP A 231 -6.59 -9.44 -13.52
N THR A 232 -7.10 -10.63 -13.39
CA THR A 232 -6.66 -11.82 -14.14
C THR A 232 -6.84 -11.71 -15.65
N TYR A 233 -7.77 -10.91 -16.14
CA TYR A 233 -7.93 -10.69 -17.58
C TYR A 233 -6.84 -9.79 -18.19
N HIS A 234 -6.02 -9.16 -17.39
CA HIS A 234 -4.82 -8.43 -17.81
C HIS A 234 -3.52 -9.25 -17.67
N ASP A 235 -3.60 -10.49 -17.19
CA ASP A 235 -2.45 -11.34 -16.92
C ASP A 235 -1.86 -11.99 -18.20
N PHE A 236 -1.75 -11.25 -19.28
CA PHE A 236 -1.11 -11.76 -20.49
C PHE A 236 0.39 -11.96 -20.26
N MET A 237 0.89 -13.07 -20.78
CA MET A 237 2.31 -13.41 -20.77
C MET A 237 2.82 -13.72 -22.17
N VAL A 238 4.11 -13.51 -22.40
CA VAL A 238 4.78 -13.94 -23.64
C VAL A 238 5.58 -15.20 -23.32
N VAL A 239 5.22 -16.32 -23.93
CA VAL A 239 5.91 -17.60 -23.81
C VAL A 239 6.35 -18.04 -25.21
N ASP A 240 7.66 -18.26 -25.40
CA ASP A 240 8.25 -18.63 -26.69
C ASP A 240 7.84 -17.69 -27.84
N GLY A 241 7.79 -16.38 -27.55
CA GLY A 241 7.42 -15.34 -28.52
C GLY A 241 5.92 -15.27 -28.86
N ARG A 242 5.07 -16.01 -28.15
CA ARG A 242 3.62 -15.99 -28.35
C ARG A 242 2.92 -15.40 -27.13
N LEU A 243 1.93 -14.53 -27.39
CA LEU A 243 1.06 -14.02 -26.37
C LEU A 243 0.12 -15.12 -25.89
N GLN A 244 0.11 -15.36 -24.58
CA GLN A 244 -0.77 -16.34 -23.94
C GLN A 244 -1.51 -15.68 -22.77
N HIS A 245 -2.72 -16.18 -22.52
CA HIS A 245 -3.45 -15.88 -21.30
C HIS A 245 -3.33 -17.08 -20.34
N PRO A 246 -3.05 -16.88 -19.04
CA PRO A 246 -2.85 -17.99 -18.10
C PRO A 246 -4.00 -18.99 -18.05
N TYR A 247 -5.24 -18.53 -18.21
CA TYR A 247 -6.43 -19.40 -18.21
C TYR A 247 -6.42 -20.49 -19.29
N ALA A 248 -5.66 -20.30 -20.35
CA ALA A 248 -5.52 -21.28 -21.44
C ALA A 248 -4.40 -22.31 -21.20
N THR A 249 -3.78 -22.30 -20.02
CA THR A 249 -2.65 -23.18 -19.69
C THR A 249 -3.10 -24.40 -18.87
N GLU A 250 -2.38 -25.52 -19.00
CA GLU A 250 -2.60 -26.71 -18.18
C GLU A 250 -2.28 -26.43 -16.70
N ASN A 251 -1.26 -25.62 -16.42
CA ASN A 251 -0.89 -25.21 -15.06
C ASN A 251 -2.04 -24.48 -14.36
N PHE A 252 -2.76 -23.62 -15.07
CA PHE A 252 -3.95 -22.95 -14.52
C PHE A 252 -5.04 -23.97 -14.18
N ARG A 253 -5.29 -24.94 -15.07
CA ARG A 253 -6.26 -26.00 -14.84
C ARG A 253 -5.90 -26.87 -13.63
N GLU A 254 -4.63 -27.27 -13.51
CA GLU A 254 -4.16 -28.04 -12.36
C GLU A 254 -4.19 -27.24 -11.07
N GLY A 255 -3.77 -25.97 -11.10
CA GLY A 255 -3.89 -25.07 -9.95
C GLY A 255 -5.34 -24.91 -9.48
N LEU A 256 -6.27 -24.74 -10.41
CA LEU A 256 -7.70 -24.60 -10.08
C LEU A 256 -8.29 -25.91 -9.50
N LYS A 257 -7.89 -27.09 -10.00
CA LYS A 257 -8.28 -28.37 -9.41
C LYS A 257 -7.80 -28.52 -7.98
N ASN A 258 -6.54 -28.18 -7.72
CA ASN A 258 -5.98 -28.24 -6.38
C ASN A 258 -6.65 -27.24 -5.43
N LEU A 259 -6.93 -26.02 -5.92
CA LEU A 259 -7.67 -25.04 -5.12
C LEU A 259 -9.08 -25.53 -4.77
N ALA A 260 -9.78 -26.16 -5.73
CA ALA A 260 -11.09 -26.78 -5.49
C ALA A 260 -10.99 -27.94 -4.49
N ARG A 261 -9.93 -28.74 -4.56
CA ARG A 261 -9.64 -29.78 -3.56
C ARG A 261 -9.43 -29.17 -2.17
N TRP A 262 -8.58 -28.16 -2.03
CA TRP A 262 -8.37 -27.47 -0.75
C TRP A 262 -9.67 -26.90 -0.17
N TYR A 263 -10.53 -26.34 -1.03
CA TYR A 263 -11.84 -25.87 -0.59
C TYR A 263 -12.72 -27.02 -0.07
N ALA A 264 -12.79 -28.13 -0.83
CA ALA A 264 -13.57 -29.30 -0.43
C ALA A 264 -13.06 -29.97 0.86
N GLU A 265 -11.75 -29.90 1.10
CA GLU A 265 -11.09 -30.43 2.30
C GLU A 265 -11.15 -29.47 3.50
N GLY A 266 -11.71 -28.28 3.35
CA GLY A 266 -11.81 -27.27 4.42
C GLY A 266 -10.50 -26.56 4.74
N LEU A 267 -9.54 -26.52 3.81
CA LEU A 267 -8.31 -25.75 3.94
C LEU A 267 -8.50 -24.28 3.54
N ILE A 268 -9.62 -23.96 2.89
CA ILE A 268 -10.02 -22.61 2.48
C ILE A 268 -11.31 -22.24 3.22
N ASP A 269 -11.42 -20.97 3.62
CA ASP A 269 -12.64 -20.43 4.24
C ASP A 269 -13.89 -20.83 3.43
N PRO A 270 -14.82 -21.58 4.01
CA PRO A 270 -16.05 -21.98 3.31
C PRO A 270 -16.92 -20.79 2.92
N GLU A 271 -16.75 -19.63 3.61
CA GLU A 271 -17.45 -18.39 3.34
C GLU A 271 -16.62 -17.39 2.52
N ILE A 272 -15.54 -17.81 1.87
CA ILE A 272 -14.58 -16.93 1.17
C ILE A 272 -15.26 -16.04 0.11
N TYR A 273 -16.37 -16.47 -0.46
CA TYR A 273 -17.14 -15.73 -1.46
C TYR A 273 -18.17 -14.77 -0.87
N THR A 274 -18.52 -14.92 0.40
CA THR A 274 -19.63 -14.20 1.04
C THR A 274 -19.20 -13.31 2.21
N ARG A 275 -18.09 -13.62 2.87
CA ARG A 275 -17.59 -12.88 4.04
C ARG A 275 -17.12 -11.46 3.70
N GLY A 276 -16.59 -11.25 2.51
CA GLY A 276 -16.23 -9.94 1.99
C GLY A 276 -15.09 -9.25 2.73
N SER A 277 -15.07 -7.92 2.68
CA SER A 277 -13.95 -7.11 3.19
C SER A 277 -13.72 -7.18 4.71
N SER A 278 -14.71 -7.60 5.48
CA SER A 278 -14.62 -7.79 6.94
C SER A 278 -13.95 -9.11 7.34
N ALA A 279 -13.70 -10.03 6.39
CA ALA A 279 -13.14 -11.36 6.67
C ALA A 279 -11.86 -11.29 7.53
N ARG A 280 -10.92 -10.43 7.14
CA ARG A 280 -9.65 -10.28 7.84
C ARG A 280 -9.84 -9.78 9.27
N ASP A 281 -10.64 -8.73 9.45
CA ASP A 281 -10.90 -8.14 10.77
C ASP A 281 -11.55 -9.17 11.68
N TYR A 282 -12.58 -9.85 11.21
CA TYR A 282 -13.30 -10.87 11.95
C TYR A 282 -12.41 -12.08 12.28
N LEU A 283 -11.81 -12.71 11.29
CA LEU A 283 -11.07 -13.96 11.49
C LEU A 283 -9.80 -13.80 12.32
N LEU A 284 -9.13 -12.65 12.27
CA LEU A 284 -7.97 -12.39 13.11
C LEU A 284 -8.37 -12.01 14.54
N SER A 285 -9.44 -11.20 14.72
CA SER A 285 -9.91 -10.79 16.05
C SER A 285 -10.50 -11.95 16.85
N GLU A 286 -11.20 -12.88 16.17
CA GLU A 286 -11.74 -14.10 16.79
C GLU A 286 -10.71 -15.23 16.91
N ASN A 287 -9.44 -14.96 16.55
CA ASN A 287 -8.35 -15.93 16.60
C ASN A 287 -8.57 -17.18 15.72
N LEU A 288 -9.21 -17.03 14.56
CA LEU A 288 -9.60 -18.12 13.66
C LEU A 288 -8.76 -18.21 12.37
N GLY A 289 -8.19 -17.11 11.91
CA GLY A 289 -7.51 -17.02 10.60
C GLY A 289 -6.03 -17.39 10.67
N GLY A 290 -5.58 -18.33 9.80
CA GLY A 290 -4.20 -18.86 9.81
C GLY A 290 -3.26 -18.27 8.78
N PHE A 291 -3.70 -18.15 7.51
CA PHE A 291 -2.86 -17.79 6.37
C PHE A 291 -3.64 -16.96 5.35
N THR A 292 -3.00 -15.93 4.78
CA THR A 292 -3.62 -15.08 3.73
C THR A 292 -2.57 -14.38 2.87
N HIS A 293 -3.01 -13.83 1.73
CA HIS A 293 -2.27 -12.87 0.94
C HIS A 293 -2.99 -11.52 0.98
N ASP A 294 -2.35 -10.47 1.48
CA ASP A 294 -3.01 -9.17 1.66
C ASP A 294 -2.00 -8.00 1.72
N TRP A 295 -2.52 -6.78 1.83
CA TRP A 295 -1.74 -5.54 1.93
C TRP A 295 -0.82 -5.54 3.13
N PHE A 296 0.47 -5.27 2.89
CA PHE A 296 1.54 -5.38 3.86
C PHE A 296 1.27 -4.51 5.11
N ALA A 297 1.17 -3.20 4.95
CA ALA A 297 1.02 -2.27 6.07
C ALA A 297 -0.23 -2.54 6.91
N SER A 298 -1.40 -2.66 6.28
CA SER A 298 -2.66 -2.83 7.01
C SER A 298 -2.80 -4.21 7.67
N THR A 299 -2.09 -5.22 7.19
CA THR A 299 -2.12 -6.58 7.77
C THR A 299 -1.13 -6.70 8.91
N SER A 300 0.07 -6.14 8.78
CA SER A 300 1.05 -6.08 9.87
C SER A 300 0.53 -5.30 11.10
N GLY A 301 -0.36 -4.34 10.88
CA GLY A 301 -0.98 -3.55 11.96
C GLY A 301 -1.75 -4.37 12.99
N TYR A 302 -2.23 -5.58 12.63
CA TYR A 302 -2.92 -6.46 13.59
C TYR A 302 -2.03 -6.92 14.73
N ASN A 303 -0.72 -7.04 14.53
CA ASN A 303 0.23 -7.35 15.59
C ASN A 303 0.23 -6.29 16.71
N ILE A 304 -0.10 -5.05 16.38
CA ILE A 304 -0.23 -3.99 17.39
C ILE A 304 -1.63 -3.99 17.99
N SER A 305 -2.68 -4.10 17.17
CA SER A 305 -4.06 -3.96 17.63
C SER A 305 -4.57 -5.15 18.41
N LEU A 306 -4.05 -6.38 18.17
CA LEU A 306 -4.50 -7.60 18.82
C LEU A 306 -3.58 -8.12 19.93
N LYS A 307 -2.44 -7.49 20.20
CA LYS A 307 -1.46 -7.94 21.20
C LYS A 307 -2.01 -8.14 22.60
N ASP A 308 -3.02 -7.36 22.98
CA ASP A 308 -3.63 -7.37 24.31
C ASP A 308 -4.95 -8.18 24.36
N THR A 309 -5.45 -8.66 23.20
CA THR A 309 -6.73 -9.36 23.08
C THR A 309 -6.59 -10.82 22.67
N VAL A 310 -5.55 -11.14 21.89
CA VAL A 310 -5.22 -12.51 21.48
C VAL A 310 -3.83 -12.83 21.99
N GLU A 311 -3.75 -13.73 22.98
CA GLU A 311 -2.48 -14.07 23.64
C GLU A 311 -1.46 -14.63 22.64
N GLY A 312 -0.26 -14.02 22.63
CA GLY A 312 0.85 -14.42 21.76
C GLY A 312 0.67 -14.12 20.28
N PHE A 313 -0.38 -13.38 19.88
CA PHE A 313 -0.66 -13.09 18.48
C PHE A 313 0.56 -12.60 17.71
N ASN A 314 0.92 -13.33 16.66
CA ASN A 314 2.07 -13.02 15.81
C ASN A 314 1.78 -13.39 14.35
N PHE A 315 1.25 -12.43 13.58
CA PHE A 315 0.90 -12.60 12.17
C PHE A 315 1.95 -11.92 11.30
N ILE A 316 2.85 -12.70 10.73
CA ILE A 316 4.03 -12.19 10.06
C ILE A 316 4.00 -12.39 8.53
N PRO A 317 4.60 -11.48 7.77
CA PRO A 317 4.88 -11.71 6.37
C PRO A 317 6.05 -12.69 6.23
N PHE A 318 6.01 -13.52 5.20
CA PHE A 318 7.09 -14.44 4.88
C PHE A 318 7.28 -14.60 3.37
N LEU A 319 8.37 -15.22 2.96
CA LEU A 319 8.65 -15.46 1.55
C LEU A 319 7.60 -16.40 0.94
N PRO A 320 7.12 -16.14 -0.29
CA PRO A 320 6.23 -17.07 -0.95
C PRO A 320 6.82 -18.48 -0.96
N PRO A 321 6.05 -19.52 -0.63
CA PRO A 321 6.48 -20.89 -0.84
C PRO A 321 6.86 -21.16 -2.30
N GLU A 322 7.82 -22.04 -2.52
CA GLU A 322 8.17 -22.49 -3.86
C GLU A 322 7.00 -23.24 -4.51
N SER A 323 6.78 -22.94 -5.78
CA SER A 323 5.85 -23.65 -6.62
C SER A 323 6.33 -25.06 -6.93
N ILE A 324 5.51 -25.85 -7.62
CA ILE A 324 5.86 -27.20 -8.08
C ILE A 324 7.10 -27.25 -8.98
N SER A 325 7.50 -26.12 -9.59
CA SER A 325 8.75 -26.00 -10.37
C SER A 325 9.92 -25.44 -9.56
N GLY A 326 9.78 -25.20 -8.26
CA GLY A 326 10.80 -24.62 -7.40
C GLY A 326 10.97 -23.11 -7.57
N GLN A 327 10.01 -22.43 -8.17
CA GLN A 327 10.04 -20.97 -8.33
C GLN A 327 9.18 -20.29 -7.25
N ARG A 328 9.62 -19.08 -6.86
CA ARG A 328 8.85 -18.23 -5.93
C ARG A 328 8.18 -17.13 -6.71
N PHE A 329 6.85 -17.08 -6.64
CA PHE A 329 6.05 -16.04 -7.30
C PHE A 329 5.54 -15.04 -6.26
N GLN A 330 5.81 -13.78 -6.52
CA GLN A 330 5.23 -12.66 -5.80
C GLN A 330 4.31 -11.88 -6.74
N GLU A 331 3.48 -11.00 -6.20
CA GLU A 331 2.66 -10.12 -7.02
C GLU A 331 3.53 -9.24 -7.95
N HIS A 332 2.90 -8.66 -8.96
CA HIS A 332 3.57 -7.71 -9.86
C HIS A 332 4.22 -6.57 -9.06
N ARG A 333 5.41 -6.17 -9.50
CA ARG A 333 6.06 -4.99 -9.00
C ARG A 333 5.11 -3.79 -9.15
N ARG A 334 5.02 -2.97 -8.10
CA ARG A 334 4.27 -1.72 -8.16
C ARG A 334 4.78 -0.84 -9.30
N ILE A 335 3.84 -0.20 -9.99
CA ILE A 335 4.22 0.89 -10.92
C ILE A 335 4.86 2.02 -10.12
N PRO A 336 5.88 2.69 -10.67
CA PRO A 336 6.62 3.76 -9.96
C PRO A 336 5.73 4.94 -9.55
N ILE A 337 4.63 5.16 -10.25
CA ILE A 337 3.67 6.24 -10.01
C ILE A 337 2.25 5.69 -9.98
N LYS A 338 1.40 6.29 -9.15
CA LYS A 338 -0.03 5.96 -9.12
C LYS A 338 -0.85 6.96 -9.92
N PRO A 339 -2.10 6.59 -10.30
CA PRO A 339 -3.06 7.53 -10.87
C PRO A 339 -3.63 8.53 -9.85
N ASP A 340 -3.20 8.42 -8.60
CA ASP A 340 -3.50 9.33 -7.50
C ASP A 340 -2.49 10.48 -7.52
N GLY A 341 -2.88 11.67 -7.15
CA GLY A 341 -1.95 12.80 -7.15
C GLY A 341 -2.64 14.15 -6.98
N TRP A 342 -1.93 15.19 -7.35
CA TRP A 342 -2.28 16.58 -7.08
C TRP A 342 -2.08 17.46 -8.30
N ALA A 343 -2.96 18.41 -8.53
CA ALA A 343 -2.85 19.43 -9.56
C ALA A 343 -2.90 20.82 -8.93
N ILE A 344 -2.25 21.79 -9.58
CA ILE A 344 -2.35 23.20 -9.25
C ILE A 344 -3.42 23.80 -10.17
N SER A 345 -4.43 24.44 -9.59
CA SER A 345 -5.51 25.02 -10.38
C SER A 345 -5.08 26.35 -11.01
N HIS A 346 -5.80 26.76 -12.06
CA HIS A 346 -5.56 28.04 -12.71
C HIS A 346 -5.90 29.25 -11.83
N THR A 347 -6.65 29.05 -10.75
CA THR A 347 -7.02 30.09 -9.77
C THR A 347 -5.93 30.32 -8.71
N ASN A 348 -4.94 29.44 -8.64
CA ASN A 348 -3.84 29.58 -7.67
C ASN A 348 -3.06 30.88 -7.91
N GLN A 349 -2.88 31.67 -6.84
CA GLN A 349 -2.26 32.99 -6.92
C GLN A 349 -0.73 32.96 -6.81
N ASP A 350 -0.15 31.87 -6.28
CA ASP A 350 1.30 31.66 -6.17
C ASP A 350 1.68 30.21 -6.56
N PRO A 351 1.69 29.91 -7.87
CA PRO A 351 2.08 28.59 -8.35
C PRO A 351 3.52 28.21 -8.01
N ILE A 352 4.41 29.22 -7.86
CA ILE A 352 5.83 28.99 -7.53
C ILE A 352 5.95 28.49 -6.10
N ALA A 353 5.31 29.15 -5.14
CA ALA A 353 5.27 28.65 -3.76
C ALA A 353 4.59 27.28 -3.67
N THR A 354 3.52 27.08 -4.42
CA THR A 354 2.79 25.81 -4.43
C THR A 354 3.64 24.65 -4.99
N ILE A 355 4.38 24.85 -6.09
CA ILE A 355 5.25 23.78 -6.62
C ILE A 355 6.43 23.48 -5.69
N LYS A 356 6.98 24.50 -5.01
CA LYS A 356 8.02 24.31 -4.00
C LYS A 356 7.51 23.55 -2.77
N TYR A 357 6.26 23.77 -2.37
CA TYR A 357 5.61 22.98 -1.33
C TYR A 357 5.53 21.49 -1.74
N PHE A 358 5.18 21.20 -3.00
CA PHE A 358 5.20 19.82 -3.48
C PHE A 358 6.62 19.27 -3.60
N ASP A 359 7.59 20.07 -3.99
CA ASP A 359 9.00 19.67 -4.07
C ASP A 359 9.59 19.24 -2.72
N PHE A 360 9.11 19.87 -1.63
CA PHE A 360 9.45 19.45 -0.26
C PHE A 360 9.18 17.96 0.00
N TRP A 361 8.06 17.42 -0.49
CA TRP A 361 7.70 16.01 -0.30
C TRP A 361 8.61 15.02 -1.05
N PHE A 362 9.46 15.53 -1.94
CA PHE A 362 10.50 14.76 -2.65
C PHE A 362 11.89 14.89 -2.00
N THR A 363 12.01 15.60 -0.89
CA THR A 363 13.22 15.61 -0.05
C THR A 363 13.24 14.40 0.89
N GLU A 364 14.39 14.12 1.51
CA GLU A 364 14.51 13.06 2.52
C GLU A 364 13.61 13.36 3.73
N GLU A 365 13.59 14.60 4.19
CA GLU A 365 12.79 15.05 5.32
C GLU A 365 11.29 14.96 5.04
N GLY A 366 10.85 15.40 3.85
CA GLY A 366 9.44 15.29 3.44
C GLY A 366 9.00 13.83 3.31
N ALA A 367 9.85 12.97 2.75
CA ALA A 367 9.56 11.54 2.62
C ALA A 367 9.50 10.81 3.98
N LEU A 368 10.31 11.24 4.96
CA LEU A 368 10.27 10.69 6.32
C LEU A 368 9.06 11.19 7.12
N LEU A 369 8.53 12.37 6.78
CA LEU A 369 7.34 12.92 7.40
C LEU A 369 6.06 12.24 6.91
N ALA A 370 6.00 11.85 5.61
CA ALA A 370 4.84 11.22 4.97
C ALA A 370 4.63 9.77 5.41
#